data_978aa71752ad87a1250c85dc412e759f
#
_entry.id   978aa71752ad87a1250c85dc412e759f
#
_cell.length_a   1.000
_cell.length_b   1.000
_cell.length_c   1.000
_cell.angle_alpha   90.00
_cell.angle_beta   90.00
_cell.angle_gamma   90.00
#
_symmetry.space_group_name_H-M   'P 1'
#
loop_
_entity.id
_entity.type
_entity.pdbx_description
1 polymer ?
#
loop_
_entity_poly.entity_id
_entity_poly.type
_entity_poly.pdbx_seq_one_letter_code
_entity_poly.pdbx_strand_id
1 'polypeptide(L)'
;MCGIVGYIGPKQAAPLILEALKKLEYRGYDSSGIAIADGTKLGVVKAKGRLSVLEEMTDGGRSLPGCLGIGHTRWATHGEPNDVNAHPHLSQHGDVALVHNGIVENYIELRDFLTEQGYSFMSETDTEIAANLVEHLYRSNREDGPEAAIREALSLISGAFALGIIFADHPDTLYAVRKDSPLIVGVGKGENFIASDVPAILKHTRQVIRLDEYDMAVLTAGSVKIYNRYGEELHKNIEHIQWDADAAEKGGYPHFMLKEIMEQPDVIRNTVRPRIKEGAIDLGLYHISAEDIRACDRIFIVACGSASYVGQVAKHYIERYTRIPVTVELASEFRYSNPIVTDRTIAIVISQSGETIDTLFALREAKKRGAHVLSIVNVVGSTIANESEDVIYTWAGPEIAVATTKAYSAQLSVCYLLALYMGHCRHMVSDGELKSCLNAIEELPGLMRGLLEKSDYIKYLASLHFSCRNIYFIGRNIDHALALEGSLKLKEISYIFSEAYPAGELKHGTISLIEPGSLVVALCTYSPLTEKMISNMREVKARGAVVLALATEGTPGVEETADQVMWIPKTDPFVLPSLAILPLQLFAYYVALLKGCDIDKPRNLAKSVTVE
;
A
#
# COMPACT_ATOMS: atom_id res chain seq x y z
N MET A 1 -5.17 1.46 -8.34
CA MET A 1 -4.20 0.50 -8.89
C MET A 1 -4.94 -0.68 -9.49
N CYS A 2 -4.43 -1.24 -10.60
CA CYS A 2 -5.11 -2.29 -11.37
C CYS A 2 -4.61 -3.69 -10.97
N GLY A 3 -5.41 -4.73 -11.24
CA GLY A 3 -5.02 -6.12 -11.06
C GLY A 3 -4.85 -6.83 -12.41
N ILE A 4 -3.67 -7.41 -12.65
CA ILE A 4 -3.41 -8.27 -13.81
C ILE A 4 -3.40 -9.73 -13.38
N VAL A 5 -4.01 -10.60 -14.18
CA VAL A 5 -3.90 -12.05 -14.11
C VAL A 5 -3.80 -12.60 -15.54
N GLY A 6 -2.92 -13.58 -15.74
CA GLY A 6 -2.90 -14.40 -16.94
C GLY A 6 -2.71 -15.86 -16.58
N TYR A 7 -3.23 -16.73 -17.44
CA TYR A 7 -3.17 -18.18 -17.28
C TYR A 7 -2.86 -18.85 -18.61
N ILE A 8 -2.01 -19.87 -18.54
CA ILE A 8 -1.80 -20.82 -19.61
C ILE A 8 -1.67 -22.24 -19.04
N GLY A 9 -2.43 -23.20 -19.56
CA GLY A 9 -2.41 -24.58 -19.06
C GLY A 9 -3.54 -25.41 -19.65
N PRO A 10 -3.81 -26.61 -19.10
CA PRO A 10 -4.79 -27.55 -19.65
C PRO A 10 -6.24 -27.24 -19.27
N LYS A 11 -6.49 -26.32 -18.34
CA LYS A 11 -7.82 -26.00 -17.83
C LYS A 11 -8.43 -24.82 -18.58
N GLN A 12 -9.75 -24.65 -18.47
CA GLN A 12 -10.42 -23.44 -18.99
C GLN A 12 -9.89 -22.20 -18.28
N ALA A 13 -9.37 -21.24 -19.06
CA ALA A 13 -8.68 -20.06 -18.52
C ALA A 13 -9.65 -19.07 -17.85
N ALA A 14 -10.81 -18.82 -18.45
CA ALA A 14 -11.71 -17.77 -18.00
C ALA A 14 -12.18 -17.93 -16.53
N PRO A 15 -12.66 -19.11 -16.06
CA PRO A 15 -13.05 -19.29 -14.66
C PRO A 15 -11.88 -19.09 -13.69
N LEU A 16 -10.67 -19.54 -14.04
CA LEU A 16 -9.48 -19.39 -13.20
C LEU A 16 -9.05 -17.93 -13.10
N ILE A 17 -9.07 -17.20 -14.21
CA ILE A 17 -8.73 -15.78 -14.24
C ILE A 17 -9.74 -14.98 -13.43
N LEU A 18 -11.05 -15.24 -13.53
CA LEU A 18 -12.07 -14.57 -12.73
C LEU A 18 -11.88 -14.84 -11.23
N GLU A 19 -11.60 -16.08 -10.84
CA GLU A 19 -11.31 -16.43 -9.44
C GLU A 19 -10.08 -15.67 -8.92
N ALA A 20 -9.02 -15.60 -9.71
CA ALA A 20 -7.80 -14.89 -9.36
C ALA A 20 -7.99 -13.36 -9.32
N LEU A 21 -8.73 -12.77 -10.28
CA LEU A 21 -9.07 -11.35 -10.28
C LEU A 21 -9.89 -10.95 -9.05
N LYS A 22 -10.74 -11.85 -8.54
CA LYS A 22 -11.52 -11.62 -7.31
C LYS A 22 -10.62 -11.37 -6.10
N LYS A 23 -9.45 -12.01 -6.07
CA LYS A 23 -8.42 -11.79 -5.04
C LYS A 23 -7.66 -10.49 -5.25
N LEU A 24 -7.75 -9.84 -6.43
CA LEU A 24 -7.13 -8.55 -6.76
C LEU A 24 -8.11 -7.38 -6.81
N GLU A 25 -9.40 -7.61 -6.59
CA GLU A 25 -10.43 -6.56 -6.70
C GLU A 25 -10.19 -5.38 -5.71
N TYR A 26 -9.43 -5.60 -4.62
CA TYR A 26 -9.01 -4.53 -3.73
C TYR A 26 -8.03 -3.53 -4.38
N ARG A 27 -7.44 -3.91 -5.53
CA ARG A 27 -6.53 -3.04 -6.31
C ARG A 27 -7.28 -2.16 -7.30
N GLY A 28 -8.42 -2.60 -7.84
CA GLY A 28 -9.22 -1.84 -8.79
C GLY A 28 -10.59 -2.49 -8.98
N TYR A 29 -11.64 -1.68 -9.09
CA TYR A 29 -13.02 -2.14 -9.16
C TYR A 29 -13.92 -1.23 -10.02
N ASP A 30 -13.32 -0.31 -10.79
CA ASP A 30 -14.07 0.65 -11.64
C ASP A 30 -14.57 -0.01 -12.92
N SER A 31 -13.80 -0.94 -13.44
CA SER A 31 -14.15 -1.81 -14.55
C SER A 31 -13.29 -3.06 -14.55
N SER A 32 -13.72 -4.09 -15.28
CA SER A 32 -12.99 -5.35 -15.39
C SER A 32 -13.18 -5.97 -16.78
N GLY A 33 -12.31 -6.90 -17.15
CA GLY A 33 -12.46 -7.65 -18.38
C GLY A 33 -11.46 -8.78 -18.51
N ILE A 34 -11.75 -9.67 -19.45
CA ILE A 34 -10.93 -10.83 -19.80
C ILE A 34 -10.81 -10.98 -21.31
N ALA A 35 -9.66 -11.48 -21.76
CA ALA A 35 -9.44 -11.92 -23.13
C ALA A 35 -8.97 -13.38 -23.12
N ILE A 36 -9.61 -14.22 -23.92
CA ILE A 36 -9.34 -15.66 -24.00
C ILE A 36 -9.03 -16.02 -25.46
N ALA A 37 -7.95 -16.79 -25.66
CA ALA A 37 -7.60 -17.38 -26.94
C ALA A 37 -8.33 -18.73 -27.09
N ASP A 38 -9.19 -18.86 -28.10
CA ASP A 38 -9.91 -20.11 -28.40
C ASP A 38 -9.19 -21.02 -29.42
N GLY A 39 -7.98 -20.61 -29.84
CA GLY A 39 -7.16 -21.28 -30.84
C GLY A 39 -7.37 -20.76 -32.27
N THR A 40 -8.33 -19.84 -32.47
CA THR A 40 -8.64 -19.23 -33.79
C THR A 40 -8.73 -17.71 -33.72
N LYS A 41 -9.15 -17.17 -32.58
CA LYS A 41 -9.33 -15.73 -32.32
C LYS A 41 -9.23 -15.41 -30.85
N LEU A 42 -9.17 -14.13 -30.55
CA LEU A 42 -9.22 -13.60 -29.18
C LEU A 42 -10.65 -13.13 -28.85
N GLY A 43 -11.29 -13.82 -27.90
CA GLY A 43 -12.60 -13.45 -27.36
C GLY A 43 -12.42 -12.48 -26.19
N VAL A 44 -12.94 -11.26 -26.29
CA VAL A 44 -12.83 -10.22 -25.27
C VAL A 44 -14.20 -9.87 -24.70
N VAL A 45 -14.33 -9.86 -23.36
CA VAL A 45 -15.51 -9.35 -22.66
C VAL A 45 -15.05 -8.36 -21.59
N LYS A 46 -15.71 -7.20 -21.56
CA LYS A 46 -15.39 -6.08 -20.66
C LYS A 46 -16.66 -5.55 -20.01
N ALA A 47 -16.56 -5.08 -18.78
CA ALA A 47 -17.68 -4.53 -18.03
C ALA A 47 -17.25 -3.35 -17.16
N LYS A 48 -18.05 -2.29 -17.13
CA LYS A 48 -17.98 -1.24 -16.11
C LYS A 48 -18.45 -1.78 -14.76
N GLY A 49 -17.81 -1.39 -13.69
CA GLY A 49 -18.15 -1.74 -12.32
C GLY A 49 -17.40 -2.94 -11.79
N ARG A 50 -17.92 -3.52 -10.72
CA ARG A 50 -17.26 -4.62 -10.00
C ARG A 50 -17.16 -5.90 -10.84
N LEU A 51 -16.21 -6.75 -10.47
CA LEU A 51 -15.95 -8.02 -11.14
C LEU A 51 -17.19 -8.93 -11.23
N SER A 52 -18.14 -8.81 -10.28
CA SER A 52 -19.40 -9.57 -10.30
C SER A 52 -20.24 -9.34 -11.56
N VAL A 53 -20.16 -8.15 -12.16
CA VAL A 53 -20.85 -7.85 -13.43
C VAL A 53 -20.23 -8.67 -14.57
N LEU A 54 -18.89 -8.74 -14.62
CA LEU A 54 -18.18 -9.55 -15.62
C LEU A 54 -18.41 -11.05 -15.41
N GLU A 55 -18.47 -11.53 -14.16
CA GLU A 55 -18.83 -12.91 -13.81
C GLU A 55 -20.22 -13.27 -14.35
N GLU A 56 -21.21 -12.40 -14.18
CA GLU A 56 -22.57 -12.60 -14.70
C GLU A 56 -22.61 -12.61 -16.24
N MET A 57 -21.98 -11.63 -16.90
CA MET A 57 -21.92 -11.53 -18.36
C MET A 57 -21.24 -12.74 -19.02
N THR A 58 -20.30 -13.38 -18.33
CA THR A 58 -19.53 -14.52 -18.85
C THR A 58 -20.03 -15.87 -18.35
N ASP A 59 -21.18 -15.93 -17.65
CA ASP A 59 -21.68 -17.13 -16.98
C ASP A 59 -20.58 -17.81 -16.12
N GLY A 60 -19.89 -17.01 -15.28
CA GLY A 60 -18.74 -17.47 -14.51
C GLY A 60 -17.56 -17.93 -15.37
N GLY A 61 -17.39 -17.37 -16.56
CA GLY A 61 -16.34 -17.69 -17.51
C GLY A 61 -16.68 -18.85 -18.47
N ARG A 62 -17.82 -19.52 -18.31
CA ARG A 62 -18.19 -20.68 -19.16
C ARG A 62 -18.49 -20.32 -20.61
N SER A 63 -18.90 -19.09 -20.88
CA SER A 63 -19.21 -18.62 -22.24
C SER A 63 -17.96 -18.34 -23.10
N LEU A 64 -16.76 -18.36 -22.51
CA LEU A 64 -15.48 -18.07 -23.18
C LEU A 64 -14.55 -19.29 -23.10
N PRO A 65 -14.64 -20.23 -24.03
CA PRO A 65 -13.76 -21.41 -24.05
C PRO A 65 -12.34 -21.04 -24.44
N GLY A 66 -11.35 -21.73 -23.86
CA GLY A 66 -9.93 -21.56 -24.17
C GLY A 66 -9.05 -21.84 -22.95
N CYS A 67 -7.80 -22.19 -23.23
CA CYS A 67 -6.81 -22.59 -22.22
C CYS A 67 -5.71 -21.54 -21.99
N LEU A 68 -5.73 -20.46 -22.73
CA LEU A 68 -4.88 -19.28 -22.61
C LEU A 68 -5.74 -18.05 -22.47
N GLY A 69 -5.40 -17.18 -21.51
CA GLY A 69 -6.08 -15.90 -21.36
C GLY A 69 -5.39 -14.92 -20.43
N ILE A 70 -5.84 -13.68 -20.50
CA ILE A 70 -5.45 -12.57 -19.64
C ILE A 70 -6.69 -11.87 -19.10
N GLY A 71 -6.58 -11.28 -17.93
CA GLY A 71 -7.67 -10.54 -17.32
C GLY A 71 -7.17 -9.38 -16.47
N HIS A 72 -8.09 -8.45 -16.23
CA HIS A 72 -7.77 -7.19 -15.58
C HIS A 72 -8.91 -6.67 -14.71
N THR A 73 -8.56 -6.07 -13.58
CA THR A 73 -9.44 -5.18 -12.81
C THR A 73 -8.83 -3.79 -12.82
N ARG A 74 -9.61 -2.79 -13.28
CA ARG A 74 -9.11 -1.46 -13.56
C ARG A 74 -9.42 -0.48 -12.44
N TRP A 75 -8.43 0.34 -12.14
CA TRP A 75 -8.54 1.63 -11.48
C TRP A 75 -8.27 2.70 -12.53
N ALA A 76 -9.27 3.53 -12.85
CA ALA A 76 -9.17 4.48 -13.95
C ALA A 76 -8.14 5.59 -13.66
N THR A 77 -7.16 5.73 -14.56
CA THR A 77 -6.19 6.83 -14.60
C THR A 77 -6.39 7.70 -15.84
N HIS A 78 -6.58 7.07 -17.02
CA HIS A 78 -6.85 7.71 -18.30
C HIS A 78 -8.18 7.23 -18.85
N GLY A 79 -9.10 8.15 -19.18
CA GLY A 79 -10.44 7.86 -19.66
C GLY A 79 -11.42 7.41 -18.57
N GLU A 80 -12.69 7.78 -18.72
CA GLU A 80 -13.74 7.44 -17.76
C GLU A 80 -13.94 5.93 -17.59
N PRO A 81 -14.37 5.45 -16.40
CA PRO A 81 -14.79 4.06 -16.23
C PRO A 81 -16.02 3.73 -17.09
N ASN A 82 -15.79 2.98 -18.16
CA ASN A 82 -16.81 2.46 -19.06
C ASN A 82 -16.33 1.15 -19.71
N ASP A 83 -17.18 0.48 -20.46
CA ASP A 83 -16.85 -0.81 -21.10
C ASP A 83 -15.78 -0.65 -22.18
N VAL A 84 -15.73 0.49 -22.89
CA VAL A 84 -14.75 0.74 -23.96
C VAL A 84 -13.35 0.91 -23.39
N ASN A 85 -13.23 1.70 -22.31
CA ASN A 85 -11.96 2.01 -21.64
C ASN A 85 -11.50 0.90 -20.68
N ALA A 86 -12.29 -0.14 -20.44
CA ALA A 86 -11.88 -1.29 -19.64
C ALA A 86 -10.82 -2.12 -20.38
N HIS A 87 -9.91 -2.76 -19.64
CA HIS A 87 -8.96 -3.73 -20.18
C HIS A 87 -9.53 -5.15 -20.15
N PRO A 88 -9.05 -6.06 -21.01
CA PRO A 88 -8.00 -5.95 -22.02
C PRO A 88 -8.38 -5.08 -23.23
N HIS A 89 -7.37 -4.47 -23.87
CA HIS A 89 -7.53 -3.87 -25.19
C HIS A 89 -7.16 -4.87 -26.28
N LEU A 90 -8.03 -4.98 -27.28
CA LEU A 90 -7.79 -5.71 -28.51
C LEU A 90 -7.24 -4.72 -29.53
N SER A 91 -6.19 -5.10 -30.23
CA SER A 91 -5.64 -4.31 -31.34
C SER A 91 -6.62 -4.20 -32.51
N GLN A 92 -6.45 -3.23 -33.38
CA GLN A 92 -7.38 -2.89 -34.45
C GLN A 92 -7.75 -4.09 -35.36
N HIS A 93 -6.77 -4.94 -35.66
CA HIS A 93 -7.00 -6.10 -36.52
C HIS A 93 -7.30 -7.40 -35.74
N GLY A 94 -7.25 -7.34 -34.40
CA GLY A 94 -7.57 -8.46 -33.53
C GLY A 94 -6.45 -9.48 -33.35
N ASP A 95 -5.22 -9.16 -33.77
CA ASP A 95 -4.08 -10.06 -33.65
C ASP A 95 -3.52 -10.11 -32.23
N VAL A 96 -3.66 -9.03 -31.44
CA VAL A 96 -3.09 -8.86 -30.10
C VAL A 96 -4.14 -8.44 -29.09
N ALA A 97 -4.17 -9.09 -27.93
CA ALA A 97 -4.86 -8.57 -26.76
C ALA A 97 -3.86 -8.28 -25.63
N LEU A 98 -4.05 -7.14 -24.95
CA LEU A 98 -3.10 -6.61 -23.98
C LEU A 98 -3.81 -6.06 -22.74
N VAL A 99 -3.27 -6.38 -21.56
CA VAL A 99 -3.59 -5.75 -20.27
C VAL A 99 -2.40 -4.98 -19.76
N HIS A 100 -2.64 -3.85 -19.11
CA HIS A 100 -1.60 -2.91 -18.69
C HIS A 100 -1.90 -2.34 -17.29
N ASN A 101 -0.88 -2.36 -16.45
CA ASN A 101 -0.79 -1.56 -15.23
C ASN A 101 0.35 -0.55 -15.42
N GLY A 102 0.07 0.72 -15.29
CA GLY A 102 1.06 1.78 -15.48
C GLY A 102 0.51 2.95 -16.28
N ILE A 103 1.41 3.74 -16.83
CA ILE A 103 1.12 4.87 -17.71
C ILE A 103 2.14 4.90 -18.84
N VAL A 104 1.67 4.97 -20.08
CA VAL A 104 2.49 5.26 -21.25
C VAL A 104 2.56 6.78 -21.41
N GLU A 105 3.63 7.39 -20.92
CA GLU A 105 3.77 8.86 -20.85
C GLU A 105 3.79 9.52 -22.23
N ASN A 106 4.40 8.88 -23.22
CA ASN A 106 4.50 9.39 -24.60
C ASN A 106 3.35 8.89 -25.51
N TYR A 107 2.19 8.56 -24.93
CA TYR A 107 1.06 7.98 -25.67
C TYR A 107 0.56 8.88 -26.80
N ILE A 108 0.64 10.21 -26.67
CA ILE A 108 0.21 11.16 -27.72
C ILE A 108 1.08 11.00 -28.97
N GLU A 109 2.41 10.97 -28.80
CA GLU A 109 3.36 10.82 -29.92
C GLU A 109 3.16 9.47 -30.62
N LEU A 110 2.95 8.39 -29.84
CA LEU A 110 2.71 7.05 -30.38
C LEU A 110 1.35 6.96 -31.09
N ARG A 111 0.33 7.66 -30.60
CA ARG A 111 -0.97 7.76 -31.23
C ARG A 111 -0.89 8.45 -32.59
N ASP A 112 -0.18 9.58 -32.64
CA ASP A 112 0.02 10.33 -33.88
C ASP A 112 0.75 9.46 -34.91
N PHE A 113 1.84 8.82 -34.50
CA PHE A 113 2.58 7.87 -35.34
C PHE A 113 1.69 6.76 -35.90
N LEU A 114 0.93 6.07 -35.04
CA LEU A 114 0.03 4.99 -35.47
C LEU A 114 -1.11 5.48 -36.34
N THR A 115 -1.61 6.71 -36.13
CA THR A 115 -2.63 7.32 -36.98
C THR A 115 -2.10 7.53 -38.40
N GLU A 116 -0.86 7.94 -38.57
CA GLU A 116 -0.18 8.04 -39.88
C GLU A 116 -0.03 6.66 -40.56
N GLN A 117 0.05 5.59 -39.76
CA GLN A 117 0.10 4.21 -40.24
C GLN A 117 -1.30 3.61 -40.52
N GLY A 118 -2.39 4.41 -40.35
CA GLY A 118 -3.75 4.00 -40.64
C GLY A 118 -4.51 3.33 -39.49
N TYR A 119 -3.98 3.43 -38.25
CA TYR A 119 -4.69 2.97 -37.05
C TYR A 119 -5.71 3.99 -36.59
N SER A 120 -6.82 3.48 -36.05
CA SER A 120 -7.89 4.24 -35.39
C SER A 120 -8.09 3.73 -33.97
N PHE A 121 -8.57 4.58 -33.08
CA PHE A 121 -8.68 4.29 -31.64
C PHE A 121 -10.14 4.43 -31.19
N MET A 122 -10.60 3.45 -30.43
CA MET A 122 -11.97 3.40 -29.89
C MET A 122 -12.03 3.93 -28.46
N SER A 123 -10.96 3.79 -27.70
CA SER A 123 -10.88 4.19 -26.29
C SER A 123 -10.04 5.46 -26.09
N GLU A 124 -10.14 6.00 -24.89
CA GLU A 124 -9.33 7.14 -24.43
C GLU A 124 -8.06 6.69 -23.68
N THR A 125 -7.74 5.38 -23.71
CA THR A 125 -6.67 4.82 -22.91
C THR A 125 -5.34 4.76 -23.67
N ASP A 126 -4.26 4.99 -22.96
CA ASP A 126 -2.89 4.77 -23.40
C ASP A 126 -2.60 3.29 -23.74
N THR A 127 -3.35 2.38 -23.12
CA THR A 127 -3.19 0.94 -23.30
C THR A 127 -3.64 0.44 -24.68
N GLU A 128 -4.68 1.04 -25.27
CA GLU A 128 -5.08 0.70 -26.64
C GLU A 128 -3.98 1.08 -27.64
N ILE A 129 -3.27 2.18 -27.36
CA ILE A 129 -2.14 2.60 -28.18
C ILE A 129 -1.01 1.58 -28.08
N ALA A 130 -0.69 1.11 -26.87
CA ALA A 130 0.31 0.06 -26.67
C ALA A 130 -0.06 -1.25 -27.41
N ALA A 131 -1.34 -1.67 -27.35
CA ALA A 131 -1.81 -2.86 -28.07
C ALA A 131 -1.65 -2.73 -29.58
N ASN A 132 -2.01 -1.57 -30.13
CA ASN A 132 -1.86 -1.28 -31.58
C ASN A 132 -0.41 -1.13 -31.99
N LEU A 133 0.46 -0.59 -31.13
CA LEU A 133 1.90 -0.51 -31.39
C LEU A 133 2.53 -1.90 -31.52
N VAL A 134 2.23 -2.79 -30.57
CA VAL A 134 2.71 -4.19 -30.62
C VAL A 134 2.20 -4.89 -31.88
N GLU A 135 0.92 -4.72 -32.24
CA GLU A 135 0.38 -5.29 -33.48
C GLU A 135 1.06 -4.73 -34.72
N HIS A 136 1.26 -3.41 -34.80
CA HIS A 136 1.91 -2.75 -35.93
C HIS A 136 3.31 -3.32 -36.18
N LEU A 137 4.10 -3.42 -35.14
CA LEU A 137 5.47 -3.96 -35.22
C LEU A 137 5.47 -5.45 -35.55
N TYR A 138 4.56 -6.23 -34.95
CA TYR A 138 4.40 -7.64 -35.25
C TYR A 138 4.04 -7.89 -36.71
N ARG A 139 3.08 -7.12 -37.26
CA ARG A 139 2.65 -7.26 -38.66
C ARG A 139 3.73 -6.81 -39.65
N SER A 140 4.55 -5.83 -39.27
CA SER A 140 5.63 -5.32 -40.12
C SER A 140 6.76 -6.34 -40.28
N ASN A 141 7.02 -7.17 -39.25
CA ASN A 141 8.12 -8.15 -39.22
C ASN A 141 7.65 -9.48 -38.60
N ARG A 142 6.64 -10.09 -39.20
CA ARG A 142 5.98 -11.29 -38.64
C ARG A 142 6.94 -12.50 -38.53
N GLU A 143 7.96 -12.57 -39.37
CA GLU A 143 8.97 -13.65 -39.37
C GLU A 143 9.88 -13.59 -38.12
N ASP A 144 10.06 -12.41 -37.52
CA ASP A 144 10.88 -12.23 -36.30
C ASP A 144 10.14 -12.64 -35.01
N GLY A 145 8.84 -12.89 -35.11
CA GLY A 145 8.00 -13.40 -34.02
C GLY A 145 7.53 -12.33 -33.01
N PRO A 146 6.62 -12.74 -32.09
CA PRO A 146 6.08 -11.85 -31.07
C PRO A 146 7.11 -11.21 -30.14
N GLU A 147 8.15 -11.96 -29.75
CA GLU A 147 9.19 -11.49 -28.84
C GLU A 147 9.96 -10.29 -29.39
N ALA A 148 10.23 -10.29 -30.70
CA ALA A 148 10.91 -9.18 -31.35
C ALA A 148 10.01 -7.93 -31.37
N ALA A 149 8.74 -8.09 -31.77
CA ALA A 149 7.78 -7.00 -31.79
C ALA A 149 7.54 -6.38 -30.40
N ILE A 150 7.43 -7.22 -29.37
CA ILE A 150 7.31 -6.75 -27.99
C ILE A 150 8.55 -5.95 -27.57
N ARG A 151 9.78 -6.47 -27.79
CA ARG A 151 11.02 -5.75 -27.44
C ARG A 151 11.13 -4.41 -28.17
N GLU A 152 10.77 -4.36 -29.44
CA GLU A 152 10.79 -3.11 -30.20
C GLU A 152 9.77 -2.12 -29.64
N ALA A 153 8.53 -2.54 -29.33
CA ALA A 153 7.52 -1.71 -28.70
C ALA A 153 8.01 -1.12 -27.37
N LEU A 154 8.66 -1.94 -26.53
CA LEU A 154 9.22 -1.50 -25.25
C LEU A 154 10.34 -0.46 -25.40
N SER A 155 11.06 -0.45 -26.51
CA SER A 155 12.07 0.57 -26.80
C SER A 155 11.48 1.93 -27.16
N LEU A 156 10.23 1.94 -27.62
CA LEU A 156 9.47 3.13 -28.03
C LEU A 156 8.58 3.69 -26.93
N ILE A 157 8.18 2.86 -25.97
CA ILE A 157 7.29 3.27 -24.86
C ILE A 157 8.11 3.92 -23.74
N SER A 158 7.70 5.12 -23.32
CA SER A 158 8.17 5.79 -22.12
C SER A 158 7.15 5.66 -20.98
N GLY A 159 7.63 5.57 -19.74
CA GLY A 159 6.78 5.47 -18.54
C GLY A 159 6.90 4.13 -17.82
N ALA A 160 5.99 3.88 -16.87
CA ALA A 160 5.92 2.66 -16.07
C ALA A 160 4.91 1.69 -16.65
N PHE A 161 5.23 0.40 -16.72
CA PHE A 161 4.32 -0.61 -17.23
C PHE A 161 4.52 -2.01 -16.63
N ALA A 162 3.41 -2.73 -16.46
CA ALA A 162 3.37 -4.17 -16.39
C ALA A 162 2.35 -4.64 -17.44
N LEU A 163 2.79 -5.47 -18.38
CA LEU A 163 2.01 -5.91 -19.52
C LEU A 163 1.78 -7.42 -19.45
N GLY A 164 0.54 -7.86 -19.71
CA GLY A 164 0.20 -9.23 -20.09
C GLY A 164 -0.30 -9.22 -21.52
N ILE A 165 0.27 -10.04 -22.40
CA ILE A 165 0.05 -9.99 -23.84
C ILE A 165 -0.23 -11.40 -24.38
N ILE A 166 -1.23 -11.54 -25.24
CA ILE A 166 -1.53 -12.77 -25.98
C ILE A 166 -1.75 -12.44 -27.46
N PHE A 167 -1.35 -13.36 -28.33
CA PHE A 167 -1.50 -13.26 -29.77
C PHE A 167 -2.48 -14.30 -30.28
N ALA A 168 -3.27 -13.96 -31.29
CA ALA A 168 -4.31 -14.84 -31.85
C ALA A 168 -3.72 -16.08 -32.54
N ASP A 169 -2.57 -15.93 -33.19
CA ASP A 169 -1.86 -16.99 -33.91
C ASP A 169 -0.79 -17.71 -33.08
N HIS A 170 -0.64 -17.35 -31.79
CA HIS A 170 0.20 -18.03 -30.80
C HIS A 170 -0.63 -18.46 -29.59
N PRO A 171 -1.62 -19.39 -29.76
CA PRO A 171 -2.58 -19.75 -28.70
C PRO A 171 -1.98 -20.59 -27.58
N ASP A 172 -0.71 -20.91 -27.63
CA ASP A 172 0.06 -21.69 -26.66
C ASP A 172 1.12 -20.88 -25.91
N THR A 173 1.11 -19.53 -26.06
CA THR A 173 2.14 -18.67 -25.47
C THR A 173 1.53 -17.42 -24.83
N LEU A 174 1.91 -17.17 -23.56
CA LEU A 174 1.59 -16.00 -22.78
C LEU A 174 2.85 -15.17 -22.59
N TYR A 175 2.79 -13.88 -22.86
CA TYR A 175 3.90 -12.96 -22.66
C TYR A 175 3.62 -12.03 -21.48
N ALA A 176 4.66 -11.74 -20.70
CA ALA A 176 4.60 -10.77 -19.62
C ALA A 176 5.85 -9.90 -19.59
N VAL A 177 5.68 -8.61 -19.41
CA VAL A 177 6.80 -7.66 -19.34
C VAL A 177 6.58 -6.68 -18.21
N ARG A 178 7.67 -6.24 -17.59
CA ARG A 178 7.61 -5.32 -16.47
C ARG A 178 8.63 -4.19 -16.58
N LYS A 179 8.19 -2.98 -16.18
CA LYS A 179 9.02 -1.83 -15.81
C LYS A 179 8.29 -1.00 -14.75
N ASP A 180 8.90 -0.81 -13.59
CA ASP A 180 8.39 -0.05 -12.43
C ASP A 180 7.09 -0.59 -11.81
N SER A 181 6.12 -1.10 -12.59
CA SER A 181 4.87 -1.68 -12.08
C SER A 181 5.04 -3.16 -11.70
N PRO A 182 4.47 -3.66 -10.58
CA PRO A 182 4.70 -5.02 -10.12
C PRO A 182 4.06 -6.08 -11.04
N LEU A 183 4.83 -7.11 -11.38
CA LEU A 183 4.37 -8.30 -12.10
C LEU A 183 5.23 -9.51 -11.72
N ILE A 184 4.59 -10.64 -11.46
CA ILE A 184 5.21 -11.90 -11.09
C ILE A 184 4.76 -13.02 -12.02
N VAL A 185 5.58 -14.06 -12.13
CA VAL A 185 5.25 -15.31 -12.80
C VAL A 185 5.03 -16.40 -11.76
N GLY A 186 3.88 -17.07 -11.81
CA GLY A 186 3.60 -18.27 -11.02
C GLY A 186 3.92 -19.53 -11.80
N VAL A 187 4.80 -20.38 -11.26
CA VAL A 187 5.20 -21.62 -11.90
C VAL A 187 4.39 -22.78 -11.32
N GLY A 188 3.58 -23.42 -12.15
CA GLY A 188 2.75 -24.56 -11.79
C GLY A 188 3.25 -25.88 -12.39
N LYS A 189 2.49 -26.96 -12.18
CA LYS A 189 2.76 -28.27 -12.79
C LYS A 189 1.95 -28.44 -14.08
N GLY A 190 2.57 -28.15 -15.23
CA GLY A 190 1.90 -28.17 -16.53
C GLY A 190 0.94 -27.00 -16.74
N GLU A 191 1.05 -25.96 -15.97
CA GLU A 191 0.29 -24.71 -16.06
C GLU A 191 1.13 -23.58 -15.48
N ASN A 192 1.01 -22.37 -16.02
CA ASN A 192 1.75 -21.20 -15.56
C ASN A 192 0.82 -19.98 -15.50
N PHE A 193 1.21 -19.01 -14.68
CA PHE A 193 0.41 -17.82 -14.36
C PHE A 193 1.27 -16.57 -14.47
N ILE A 194 0.64 -15.45 -14.75
CA ILE A 194 1.14 -14.12 -14.43
C ILE A 194 0.17 -13.43 -13.47
N ALA A 195 0.67 -12.63 -12.57
CA ALA A 195 -0.16 -11.82 -11.67
C ALA A 195 0.55 -10.55 -11.22
N SER A 196 -0.20 -9.50 -10.99
CA SER A 196 0.34 -8.27 -10.39
C SER A 196 0.54 -8.39 -8.88
N ASP A 197 0.01 -9.45 -8.24
CA ASP A 197 0.23 -9.72 -6.81
C ASP A 197 0.07 -11.22 -6.49
N VAL A 198 0.83 -11.66 -5.50
CA VAL A 198 0.90 -13.05 -5.03
C VAL A 198 -0.46 -13.64 -4.62
N PRO A 199 -1.36 -12.96 -3.89
CA PRO A 199 -2.65 -13.51 -3.46
C PRO A 199 -3.52 -14.07 -4.60
N ALA A 200 -3.35 -13.57 -5.83
CA ALA A 200 -4.10 -14.02 -7.00
C ALA A 200 -3.85 -15.49 -7.34
N ILE A 201 -2.61 -15.96 -7.13
CA ILE A 201 -2.15 -17.27 -7.62
C ILE A 201 -1.85 -18.28 -6.51
N LEU A 202 -1.87 -17.88 -5.22
CA LEU A 202 -1.50 -18.73 -4.09
C LEU A 202 -2.28 -20.06 -4.00
N LYS A 203 -3.53 -20.08 -4.47
CA LYS A 203 -4.36 -21.29 -4.51
C LYS A 203 -3.85 -22.32 -5.53
N HIS A 204 -3.15 -21.85 -6.57
CA HIS A 204 -2.70 -22.66 -7.69
C HIS A 204 -1.22 -23.03 -7.59
N THR A 205 -0.39 -22.06 -7.19
CA THR A 205 1.05 -22.29 -7.00
C THR A 205 1.62 -21.37 -5.93
N ARG A 206 2.64 -21.88 -5.23
CA ARG A 206 3.47 -21.12 -4.29
C ARG A 206 4.87 -20.84 -4.85
N GLN A 207 5.16 -21.30 -6.05
CA GLN A 207 6.42 -21.08 -6.74
C GLN A 207 6.30 -19.84 -7.62
N VAL A 208 7.11 -18.83 -7.34
CA VAL A 208 7.02 -17.51 -7.97
C VAL A 208 8.39 -17.10 -8.50
N ILE A 209 8.41 -16.52 -9.70
CA ILE A 209 9.55 -15.78 -10.24
C ILE A 209 9.19 -14.32 -10.26
N ARG A 210 10.03 -13.45 -9.67
CA ARG A 210 9.90 -12.00 -9.78
C ARG A 210 10.63 -11.50 -11.01
N LEU A 211 9.94 -10.68 -11.78
CA LEU A 211 10.53 -10.02 -12.94
C LEU A 211 11.27 -8.76 -12.48
N ASP A 212 12.47 -8.54 -13.00
CA ASP A 212 13.20 -7.29 -12.84
C ASP A 212 12.82 -6.30 -13.96
N GLU A 213 13.43 -5.13 -13.95
CA GLU A 213 13.16 -4.06 -14.90
C GLU A 213 13.47 -4.51 -16.34
N TYR A 214 12.47 -4.37 -17.22
CA TYR A 214 12.52 -4.79 -18.62
C TYR A 214 12.68 -6.31 -18.85
N ASP A 215 12.48 -7.14 -17.83
CA ASP A 215 12.37 -8.58 -18.04
C ASP A 215 11.12 -8.91 -18.85
N MET A 216 11.30 -9.78 -19.83
CA MET A 216 10.21 -10.37 -20.61
C MET A 216 10.10 -11.86 -20.29
N ALA A 217 8.98 -12.28 -19.75
CA ALA A 217 8.66 -13.68 -19.55
C ALA A 217 7.86 -14.22 -20.73
N VAL A 218 8.26 -15.38 -21.22
CA VAL A 218 7.58 -16.17 -22.25
C VAL A 218 7.14 -17.47 -21.62
N LEU A 219 5.84 -17.66 -21.47
CA LEU A 219 5.22 -18.77 -20.77
C LEU A 219 4.48 -19.67 -21.73
N THR A 220 4.75 -20.97 -21.64
CA THR A 220 3.90 -22.02 -22.19
C THR A 220 3.30 -22.84 -21.04
N ALA A 221 2.43 -23.80 -21.31
CA ALA A 221 1.94 -24.71 -20.26
C ALA A 221 3.07 -25.49 -19.57
N GLY A 222 4.13 -25.82 -20.28
CA GLY A 222 5.22 -26.65 -19.79
C GLY A 222 6.54 -25.94 -19.44
N SER A 223 6.67 -24.64 -19.75
CA SER A 223 7.93 -23.92 -19.57
C SER A 223 7.73 -22.43 -19.27
N VAL A 224 8.70 -21.86 -18.58
CA VAL A 224 8.86 -20.42 -18.37
C VAL A 224 10.27 -20.05 -18.77
N LYS A 225 10.42 -19.09 -19.68
CA LYS A 225 11.69 -18.49 -20.08
C LYS A 225 11.64 -16.99 -19.81
N ILE A 226 12.72 -16.46 -19.30
CA ILE A 226 12.85 -15.02 -19.01
C ILE A 226 13.97 -14.46 -19.87
N TYR A 227 13.72 -13.34 -20.50
CA TYR A 227 14.68 -12.63 -21.33
C TYR A 227 14.88 -11.21 -20.81
N ASN A 228 16.11 -10.70 -20.89
CA ASN A 228 16.36 -9.29 -20.65
C ASN A 228 15.95 -8.43 -21.87
N ARG A 229 16.08 -7.11 -21.74
CA ARG A 229 15.77 -6.15 -22.82
C ARG A 229 16.58 -6.34 -24.10
N TYR A 230 17.70 -7.08 -24.04
CA TYR A 230 18.55 -7.37 -25.20
C TYR A 230 18.23 -8.71 -25.86
N GLY A 231 17.28 -9.47 -25.31
CA GLY A 231 16.88 -10.79 -25.80
C GLY A 231 17.77 -11.95 -25.32
N GLU A 232 18.60 -11.70 -24.29
CA GLU A 232 19.41 -12.76 -23.66
C GLU A 232 18.58 -13.50 -22.62
N GLU A 233 18.62 -14.85 -22.64
CA GLU A 233 17.87 -15.67 -21.68
C GLU A 233 18.51 -15.57 -20.29
N LEU A 234 17.67 -15.30 -19.29
CA LEU A 234 18.06 -15.16 -17.89
C LEU A 234 17.62 -16.37 -17.07
N HIS A 235 18.47 -16.83 -16.16
CA HIS A 235 18.11 -17.83 -15.16
C HIS A 235 17.72 -17.13 -13.84
N LYS A 236 16.44 -17.16 -13.51
CA LYS A 236 15.89 -16.58 -12.28
C LYS A 236 15.63 -17.65 -11.23
N ASN A 237 15.82 -17.27 -9.98
CA ASN A 237 15.48 -18.13 -8.84
C ASN A 237 13.97 -18.23 -8.66
N ILE A 238 13.48 -19.43 -8.38
CA ILE A 238 12.09 -19.65 -7.99
C ILE A 238 11.99 -19.48 -6.48
N GLU A 239 11.22 -18.48 -6.05
CA GLU A 239 10.89 -18.25 -4.64
C GLU A 239 9.73 -19.15 -4.23
N HIS A 240 9.79 -19.69 -3.01
CA HIS A 240 8.67 -20.41 -2.41
C HIS A 240 7.94 -19.51 -1.41
N ILE A 241 6.71 -19.14 -1.72
CA ILE A 241 5.87 -18.30 -0.85
C ILE A 241 5.37 -19.10 0.34
N GLN A 242 5.76 -18.69 1.53
CA GLN A 242 5.41 -19.35 2.79
C GLN A 242 4.09 -18.85 3.42
N TRP A 243 3.43 -17.89 2.81
CA TRP A 243 2.20 -17.32 3.37
C TRP A 243 1.07 -18.35 3.40
N ASP A 244 0.29 -18.30 4.48
CA ASP A 244 -0.94 -19.06 4.57
C ASP A 244 -2.03 -18.41 3.72
N ALA A 245 -2.65 -19.17 2.82
CA ALA A 245 -3.76 -18.69 2.00
C ALA A 245 -4.97 -18.28 2.87
N ASP A 246 -5.15 -18.97 4.03
CA ASP A 246 -6.23 -18.68 4.99
C ASP A 246 -6.03 -17.32 5.69
N ALA A 247 -4.79 -16.81 5.77
CA ALA A 247 -4.51 -15.48 6.32
C ALA A 247 -5.14 -14.34 5.48
N ALA A 248 -5.40 -14.59 4.20
CA ALA A 248 -6.08 -13.65 3.30
C ALA A 248 -7.62 -13.80 3.34
N GLU A 249 -8.20 -14.54 4.30
CA GLU A 249 -9.63 -14.67 4.51
C GLU A 249 -10.12 -13.84 5.71
N LYS A 250 -11.43 -13.54 5.76
CA LYS A 250 -12.02 -12.71 6.83
C LYS A 250 -12.02 -13.38 8.21
N GLY A 251 -11.83 -14.68 8.29
CA GLY A 251 -11.72 -15.41 9.57
C GLY A 251 -12.92 -15.22 10.51
N GLY A 252 -14.14 -15.10 9.97
CA GLY A 252 -15.37 -14.87 10.75
C GLY A 252 -15.70 -13.40 11.03
N TYR A 253 -14.84 -12.46 10.70
CA TYR A 253 -15.13 -11.03 10.83
C TYR A 253 -16.00 -10.53 9.66
N PRO A 254 -16.85 -9.52 9.88
CA PRO A 254 -17.68 -8.95 8.81
C PRO A 254 -16.83 -8.21 7.75
N HIS A 255 -15.72 -7.59 8.16
CA HIS A 255 -14.82 -6.82 7.31
C HIS A 255 -13.36 -7.17 7.57
N PHE A 256 -12.52 -7.06 6.53
CA PHE A 256 -11.06 -7.21 6.67
C PHE A 256 -10.48 -6.16 7.63
N MET A 257 -10.92 -4.91 7.53
CA MET A 257 -10.42 -3.86 8.43
C MET A 257 -10.62 -4.20 9.91
N LEU A 258 -11.78 -4.73 10.31
CA LEU A 258 -11.99 -5.12 11.71
C LEU A 258 -11.07 -6.28 12.09
N LYS A 259 -10.95 -7.30 11.25
CA LYS A 259 -10.00 -8.41 11.46
C LYS A 259 -8.59 -7.86 11.69
N GLU A 260 -8.14 -6.97 10.80
CA GLU A 260 -6.80 -6.39 10.83
C GLU A 260 -6.56 -5.49 12.05
N ILE A 261 -7.59 -4.78 12.53
CA ILE A 261 -7.53 -4.06 13.82
C ILE A 261 -7.35 -5.06 14.96
N MET A 262 -8.11 -6.16 14.98
CA MET A 262 -8.08 -7.16 16.06
C MET A 262 -6.79 -8.00 16.05
N GLU A 263 -6.10 -8.12 14.90
CA GLU A 263 -4.83 -8.83 14.75
C GLU A 263 -3.61 -8.07 15.28
N GLN A 264 -3.72 -6.77 15.53
CA GLN A 264 -2.57 -5.91 15.87
C GLN A 264 -1.73 -6.41 17.06
N PRO A 265 -2.30 -6.95 18.16
CA PRO A 265 -1.49 -7.51 19.24
C PRO A 265 -0.53 -8.62 18.78
N ASP A 266 -1.00 -9.50 17.91
CA ASP A 266 -0.20 -10.61 17.38
C ASP A 266 0.80 -10.11 16.34
N VAL A 267 0.39 -9.17 15.50
CA VAL A 267 1.27 -8.51 14.52
C VAL A 267 2.45 -7.83 15.19
N ILE A 268 2.23 -7.05 16.26
CA ILE A 268 3.32 -6.39 17.00
C ILE A 268 4.26 -7.44 17.59
N ARG A 269 3.72 -8.50 18.21
CA ARG A 269 4.56 -9.58 18.76
C ARG A 269 5.42 -10.22 17.67
N ASN A 270 4.86 -10.54 16.52
CA ASN A 270 5.57 -11.15 15.39
C ASN A 270 6.61 -10.20 14.77
N THR A 271 6.33 -8.91 14.77
CA THR A 271 7.26 -7.87 14.31
C THR A 271 8.46 -7.72 15.25
N VAL A 272 8.22 -7.71 16.55
CA VAL A 272 9.22 -7.31 17.56
C VAL A 272 10.04 -8.50 18.04
N ARG A 273 9.38 -9.61 18.40
CA ARG A 273 10.03 -10.73 19.09
C ARG A 273 11.27 -11.32 18.38
N PRO A 274 11.30 -11.49 17.05
CA PRO A 274 12.49 -12.00 16.36
C PRO A 274 13.70 -11.08 16.43
N ARG A 275 13.49 -9.79 16.79
CA ARG A 275 14.51 -8.74 16.82
C ARG A 275 15.05 -8.44 18.20
N ILE A 276 14.50 -9.08 19.22
CA ILE A 276 15.01 -8.99 20.59
C ILE A 276 15.68 -10.31 20.93
N LYS A 277 17.00 -10.29 21.06
CA LYS A 277 17.82 -11.45 21.38
C LYS A 277 18.63 -11.17 22.64
N GLU A 278 18.40 -11.91 23.71
CA GLU A 278 19.13 -11.79 24.99
C GLU A 278 19.15 -10.35 25.55
N GLY A 279 18.06 -9.59 25.34
CA GLY A 279 17.94 -8.21 25.80
C GLY A 279 18.63 -7.15 24.92
N ALA A 280 19.18 -7.56 23.78
CA ALA A 280 19.72 -6.68 22.75
C ALA A 280 18.80 -6.62 21.52
N ILE A 281 18.89 -5.53 20.75
CA ILE A 281 18.15 -5.34 19.51
C ILE A 281 19.03 -5.80 18.33
N ASP A 282 18.51 -6.74 17.53
CA ASP A 282 19.08 -7.17 16.26
C ASP A 282 18.09 -6.83 15.12
N LEU A 283 18.42 -5.81 14.35
CA LEU A 283 17.59 -5.37 13.21
C LEU A 283 17.96 -6.05 11.89
N GLY A 284 19.06 -6.81 11.86
CA GLY A 284 19.57 -7.45 10.65
C GLY A 284 20.08 -6.45 9.62
N LEU A 285 20.72 -5.36 10.06
CA LEU A 285 21.37 -4.40 9.18
C LEU A 285 22.75 -4.92 8.79
N TYR A 286 23.02 -4.96 7.50
CA TYR A 286 24.27 -5.51 6.95
C TYR A 286 25.16 -4.45 6.32
N HIS A 287 24.59 -3.35 5.83
CA HIS A 287 25.29 -2.28 5.12
C HIS A 287 25.43 -1.01 5.96
N ILE A 288 24.38 -0.66 6.73
CA ILE A 288 24.42 0.51 7.61
C ILE A 288 25.03 0.09 8.96
N SER A 289 26.27 0.38 9.14
CA SER A 289 27.03 0.00 10.33
C SER A 289 26.75 0.92 11.55
N ALA A 290 27.19 0.49 12.74
CA ALA A 290 27.17 1.35 13.93
C ALA A 290 28.05 2.60 13.76
N GLU A 291 29.06 2.57 12.89
CA GLU A 291 29.91 3.73 12.58
C GLU A 291 29.16 4.74 11.72
N ASP A 292 28.40 4.27 10.71
CA ASP A 292 27.56 5.12 9.88
C ASP A 292 26.48 5.81 10.72
N ILE A 293 25.86 5.07 11.67
CA ILE A 293 24.90 5.64 12.64
C ILE A 293 25.54 6.70 13.53
N ARG A 294 26.78 6.49 14.00
CA ARG A 294 27.51 7.51 14.78
C ARG A 294 27.89 8.72 13.97
N ALA A 295 28.30 8.52 12.72
CA ALA A 295 28.68 9.59 11.80
C ALA A 295 27.47 10.36 11.22
N CYS A 296 26.28 9.77 11.28
CA CYS A 296 25.06 10.36 10.75
C CYS A 296 24.77 11.71 11.38
N ASP A 297 24.56 12.72 10.56
CA ASP A 297 24.25 14.09 10.98
C ASP A 297 22.80 14.52 10.65
N ARG A 298 22.09 13.74 9.83
CA ARG A 298 20.71 14.01 9.44
C ARG A 298 19.98 12.73 9.03
N ILE A 299 18.71 12.65 9.38
CA ILE A 299 17.81 11.58 8.93
C ILE A 299 16.64 12.20 8.18
N PHE A 300 16.35 11.66 6.99
CA PHE A 300 15.07 11.85 6.33
C PHE A 300 14.20 10.62 6.55
N ILE A 301 12.92 10.83 6.86
CA ILE A 301 11.90 9.78 6.80
C ILE A 301 10.97 10.15 5.65
N VAL A 302 10.87 9.28 4.65
CA VAL A 302 10.14 9.57 3.42
C VAL A 302 9.08 8.50 3.19
N ALA A 303 7.84 8.92 3.06
CA ALA A 303 6.69 8.02 2.94
C ALA A 303 5.44 8.75 2.40
N CYS A 304 4.38 7.98 2.12
CA CYS A 304 3.05 8.48 1.74
C CYS A 304 1.99 8.09 2.76
N GLY A 305 0.93 8.89 2.91
CA GLY A 305 -0.26 8.58 3.69
C GLY A 305 0.05 8.17 5.14
N SER A 306 -0.57 7.09 5.62
CA SER A 306 -0.38 6.57 7.00
C SER A 306 1.07 6.29 7.34
N ALA A 307 1.88 5.83 6.38
CA ALA A 307 3.31 5.59 6.61
C ALA A 307 4.07 6.90 6.91
N SER A 308 3.68 8.04 6.33
CA SER A 308 4.26 9.33 6.67
C SER A 308 3.91 9.75 8.09
N TYR A 309 2.73 9.39 8.59
CA TYR A 309 2.33 9.66 9.98
C TYR A 309 3.04 8.74 10.98
N VAL A 310 3.37 7.49 10.59
CA VAL A 310 4.36 6.69 11.35
C VAL A 310 5.68 7.45 11.44
N GLY A 311 6.15 8.02 10.34
CA GLY A 311 7.35 8.84 10.29
C GLY A 311 7.30 10.04 11.24
N GLN A 312 6.15 10.71 11.34
CA GLN A 312 5.97 11.83 12.28
C GLN A 312 6.10 11.38 13.75
N VAL A 313 5.57 10.21 14.11
CA VAL A 313 5.76 9.63 15.44
C VAL A 313 7.23 9.20 15.63
N ALA A 314 7.81 8.50 14.65
CA ALA A 314 9.18 8.01 14.69
C ALA A 314 10.20 9.15 14.89
N LYS A 315 9.98 10.30 14.25
CA LYS A 315 10.81 11.51 14.45
C LYS A 315 11.01 11.84 15.92
N HIS A 316 9.94 11.85 16.71
CA HIS A 316 10.02 12.19 18.14
C HIS A 316 10.92 11.23 18.92
N TYR A 317 10.88 9.94 18.61
CA TYR A 317 11.70 8.93 19.26
C TYR A 317 13.14 8.97 18.79
N ILE A 318 13.37 9.05 17.47
CA ILE A 318 14.72 9.09 16.91
C ILE A 318 15.44 10.34 17.41
N GLU A 319 14.84 11.53 17.33
CA GLU A 319 15.46 12.77 17.84
C GLU A 319 15.70 12.72 19.35
N ARG A 320 14.80 12.11 20.12
CA ARG A 320 14.97 11.95 21.58
C ARG A 320 16.18 11.09 21.92
N TYR A 321 16.29 9.93 21.28
CA TYR A 321 17.28 8.92 21.66
C TYR A 321 18.62 9.07 20.92
N THR A 322 18.66 9.71 19.76
CA THR A 322 19.90 9.85 18.98
C THR A 322 20.47 11.26 18.99
N ARG A 323 19.64 12.28 19.21
CA ARG A 323 19.94 13.70 19.02
C ARG A 323 20.36 14.06 17.58
N ILE A 324 19.97 13.23 16.61
CA ILE A 324 20.09 13.52 15.18
C ILE A 324 18.82 14.23 14.72
N PRO A 325 18.90 15.36 14.00
CA PRO A 325 17.74 16.02 13.44
C PRO A 325 17.05 15.12 12.41
N VAL A 326 15.72 14.99 12.50
CA VAL A 326 14.90 14.18 11.60
C VAL A 326 13.94 15.08 10.85
N THR A 327 13.95 14.97 9.53
CA THR A 327 12.96 15.61 8.65
C THR A 327 12.03 14.53 8.09
N VAL A 328 10.73 14.73 8.25
CA VAL A 328 9.72 13.84 7.66
C VAL A 328 9.12 14.56 6.47
N GLU A 329 9.23 13.96 5.30
CA GLU A 329 8.70 14.53 4.05
C GLU A 329 7.77 13.56 3.34
N LEU A 330 6.76 14.10 2.65
CA LEU A 330 5.95 13.32 1.74
C LEU A 330 6.81 12.91 0.54
N ALA A 331 6.71 11.67 0.12
CA ALA A 331 7.56 11.13 -0.93
C ALA A 331 7.37 11.85 -2.27
N SER A 332 6.13 12.26 -2.59
CA SER A 332 5.82 13.07 -3.77
C SER A 332 6.57 14.42 -3.80
N GLU A 333 6.80 15.03 -2.63
CA GLU A 333 7.46 16.32 -2.52
C GLU A 333 8.98 16.19 -2.40
N PHE A 334 9.48 15.17 -1.69
CA PHE A 334 10.91 14.95 -1.46
C PHE A 334 11.70 14.92 -2.76
N ARG A 335 11.19 14.24 -3.78
CA ARG A 335 11.83 14.12 -5.10
C ARG A 335 12.11 15.49 -5.75
N TYR A 336 11.20 16.45 -5.58
CA TYR A 336 11.23 17.75 -6.25
C TYR A 336 11.75 18.89 -5.37
N SER A 337 11.86 18.67 -4.06
CA SER A 337 12.31 19.70 -3.10
C SER A 337 13.79 20.02 -3.16
N ASN A 338 14.58 19.31 -3.99
CA ASN A 338 16.04 19.41 -4.04
C ASN A 338 16.67 19.20 -2.64
N PRO A 339 16.42 18.05 -1.98
CA PRO A 339 16.78 17.84 -0.58
C PRO A 339 18.30 17.91 -0.35
N ILE A 340 18.69 18.45 0.81
CA ILE A 340 20.09 18.53 1.21
C ILE A 340 20.49 17.17 1.79
N VAL A 341 21.07 16.34 0.96
CA VAL A 341 21.51 14.97 1.27
C VAL A 341 23.04 14.90 1.11
N THR A 342 23.68 14.16 2.00
CA THR A 342 25.13 13.89 2.00
C THR A 342 25.36 12.40 2.22
N ASP A 343 26.61 11.96 2.12
CA ASP A 343 27.08 10.61 2.45
C ASP A 343 26.96 10.25 3.95
N ARG A 344 26.61 11.22 4.81
CA ARG A 344 26.29 11.02 6.23
C ARG A 344 24.80 11.12 6.52
N THR A 345 23.97 11.12 5.49
CA THR A 345 22.51 11.12 5.61
C THR A 345 21.99 9.70 5.59
N ILE A 346 21.09 9.36 6.50
CA ILE A 346 20.29 8.14 6.45
C ILE A 346 18.88 8.50 5.99
N ALA A 347 18.43 7.90 4.90
CA ALA A 347 17.05 8.01 4.42
C ALA A 347 16.27 6.76 4.81
N ILE A 348 15.29 6.92 5.70
CA ILE A 348 14.38 5.87 6.13
C ILE A 348 13.13 5.94 5.25
N VAL A 349 12.90 4.91 4.47
CA VAL A 349 11.79 4.81 3.53
C VAL A 349 10.74 3.86 4.09
N ILE A 350 9.50 4.31 4.26
CA ILE A 350 8.43 3.50 4.87
C ILE A 350 7.32 3.24 3.85
N SER A 351 7.03 1.96 3.56
CA SER A 351 5.94 1.55 2.68
C SER A 351 5.39 0.19 3.09
N GLN A 352 4.07 0.05 3.20
CA GLN A 352 3.45 -1.24 3.49
C GLN A 352 3.66 -2.22 2.33
N SER A 353 3.34 -1.83 1.10
CA SER A 353 3.44 -2.66 -0.09
C SER A 353 4.88 -2.80 -0.63
N GLY A 354 5.72 -1.79 -0.36
CA GLY A 354 7.03 -1.65 -1.00
C GLY A 354 6.97 -1.38 -2.52
N GLU A 355 5.77 -0.95 -3.01
CA GLU A 355 5.50 -0.69 -4.43
C GLU A 355 4.88 0.70 -4.66
N THR A 356 4.86 1.57 -3.64
CA THR A 356 4.35 2.93 -3.77
C THR A 356 5.30 3.74 -4.64
N ILE A 357 4.82 4.20 -5.80
CA ILE A 357 5.69 4.78 -6.83
C ILE A 357 6.42 6.04 -6.35
N ASP A 358 5.72 6.98 -5.71
CA ASP A 358 6.36 8.18 -5.16
C ASP A 358 7.47 7.83 -4.17
N THR A 359 7.21 6.82 -3.32
CA THR A 359 8.17 6.37 -2.31
C THR A 359 9.38 5.70 -2.95
N LEU A 360 9.18 4.95 -4.02
CA LEU A 360 10.25 4.34 -4.81
C LEU A 360 11.13 5.41 -5.47
N PHE A 361 10.52 6.40 -6.10
CA PHE A 361 11.29 7.48 -6.73
C PHE A 361 12.02 8.36 -5.71
N ALA A 362 11.43 8.60 -4.54
CA ALA A 362 12.11 9.29 -3.45
C ALA A 362 13.31 8.50 -2.93
N LEU A 363 13.20 7.16 -2.82
CA LEU A 363 14.32 6.27 -2.51
C LEU A 363 15.46 6.44 -3.53
N ARG A 364 15.13 6.35 -4.82
CA ARG A 364 16.09 6.49 -5.91
C ARG A 364 16.79 7.86 -5.89
N GLU A 365 16.04 8.94 -5.61
CA GLU A 365 16.59 10.29 -5.48
C GLU A 365 17.53 10.41 -4.27
N ALA A 366 17.15 9.86 -3.10
CA ALA A 366 18.01 9.84 -1.91
C ALA A 366 19.33 9.10 -2.19
N LYS A 367 19.24 7.91 -2.80
CA LYS A 367 20.38 7.07 -3.16
C LYS A 367 21.31 7.76 -4.19
N LYS A 368 20.72 8.36 -5.23
CA LYS A 368 21.46 9.14 -6.23
C LYS A 368 22.27 10.28 -5.63
N ARG A 369 21.79 10.86 -4.51
CA ARG A 369 22.46 11.94 -3.78
C ARG A 369 23.47 11.46 -2.74
N GLY A 370 23.60 10.14 -2.55
CA GLY A 370 24.59 9.54 -1.68
C GLY A 370 24.09 9.23 -0.25
N ALA A 371 22.79 9.27 0.01
CA ALA A 371 22.27 8.82 1.31
C ALA A 371 22.38 7.30 1.46
N HIS A 372 22.60 6.83 2.69
CA HIS A 372 22.34 5.44 3.07
C HIS A 372 20.84 5.20 3.18
N VAL A 373 20.34 4.19 2.46
CA VAL A 373 18.89 3.95 2.38
C VAL A 373 18.49 2.71 3.16
N LEU A 374 17.66 2.93 4.19
CA LEU A 374 17.01 1.90 5.00
C LEU A 374 15.51 1.87 4.69
N SER A 375 14.96 0.73 4.30
CA SER A 375 13.52 0.61 4.11
C SER A 375 12.82 -0.20 5.21
N ILE A 376 11.59 0.21 5.54
CA ILE A 376 10.66 -0.51 6.42
C ILE A 376 9.46 -0.91 5.56
N VAL A 377 9.36 -2.20 5.21
CA VAL A 377 8.33 -2.71 4.31
C VAL A 377 7.69 -3.99 4.86
N ASN A 378 6.50 -4.34 4.36
CA ASN A 378 5.83 -5.58 4.76
C ASN A 378 5.98 -6.68 3.70
N VAL A 379 6.04 -6.33 2.42
CA VAL A 379 6.10 -7.30 1.32
C VAL A 379 7.54 -7.65 1.01
N VAL A 380 7.88 -8.92 1.23
CA VAL A 380 9.21 -9.46 0.92
C VAL A 380 9.45 -9.42 -0.58
N GLY A 381 10.66 -8.99 -0.99
CA GLY A 381 11.07 -8.92 -2.39
C GLY A 381 10.32 -7.85 -3.21
N SER A 382 9.67 -6.88 -2.55
CA SER A 382 9.11 -5.72 -3.24
C SER A 382 10.21 -4.83 -3.86
N THR A 383 9.82 -3.98 -4.80
CA THR A 383 10.78 -3.12 -5.52
C THR A 383 11.57 -2.22 -4.56
N ILE A 384 10.91 -1.57 -3.60
CA ILE A 384 11.59 -0.77 -2.58
C ILE A 384 12.56 -1.62 -1.74
N ALA A 385 12.17 -2.87 -1.38
CA ALA A 385 13.05 -3.77 -0.64
C ALA A 385 14.31 -4.12 -1.43
N ASN A 386 14.16 -4.46 -2.71
CA ASN A 386 15.27 -4.85 -3.57
C ASN A 386 16.24 -3.70 -3.88
N GLU A 387 15.76 -2.47 -3.92
CA GLU A 387 16.58 -1.30 -4.22
C GLU A 387 17.21 -0.64 -2.98
N SER A 388 16.79 -1.01 -1.78
CA SER A 388 17.35 -0.49 -0.52
C SER A 388 18.69 -1.15 -0.17
N GLU A 389 19.54 -0.44 0.59
CA GLU A 389 20.77 -1.02 1.12
C GLU A 389 20.48 -2.01 2.25
N ASP A 390 19.61 -1.61 3.18
CA ASP A 390 19.11 -2.47 4.25
C ASP A 390 17.59 -2.42 4.32
N VAL A 391 16.98 -3.55 4.73
CA VAL A 391 15.53 -3.73 4.78
C VAL A 391 15.10 -4.30 6.11
N ILE A 392 14.11 -3.68 6.73
CA ILE A 392 13.42 -4.22 7.91
C ILE A 392 12.00 -4.62 7.51
N TYR A 393 11.72 -5.93 7.43
CA TYR A 393 10.38 -6.43 7.15
C TYR A 393 9.50 -6.39 8.39
N THR A 394 8.28 -5.91 8.29
CA THR A 394 7.36 -5.78 9.42
C THR A 394 6.70 -7.09 9.84
N TRP A 395 6.66 -8.10 8.96
CA TRP A 395 6.03 -9.40 9.20
C TRP A 395 4.56 -9.31 9.67
N ALA A 396 3.84 -8.28 9.21
CA ALA A 396 2.43 -8.06 9.56
C ALA A 396 1.46 -9.03 8.86
N GLY A 397 1.97 -9.85 7.94
CA GLY A 397 1.14 -10.67 7.07
C GLY A 397 0.37 -9.85 6.02
N PRO A 398 -0.51 -10.46 5.23
CA PRO A 398 -1.29 -9.74 4.23
C PRO A 398 -2.26 -8.77 4.89
N GLU A 399 -2.32 -7.53 4.38
CA GLU A 399 -3.29 -6.50 4.75
C GLU A 399 -4.14 -6.17 3.53
N ILE A 400 -5.44 -6.48 3.59
CA ILE A 400 -6.37 -6.49 2.45
C ILE A 400 -7.26 -5.24 2.43
N ALA A 401 -7.71 -4.77 3.60
CA ALA A 401 -8.48 -3.53 3.68
C ALA A 401 -7.67 -2.37 3.09
N VAL A 402 -8.32 -1.54 2.28
CA VAL A 402 -7.64 -0.41 1.61
C VAL A 402 -7.06 0.55 2.65
N ALA A 403 -7.85 0.92 3.65
CA ALA A 403 -7.38 1.73 4.77
C ALA A 403 -6.45 0.91 5.66
N THR A 404 -5.20 1.32 5.76
CA THR A 404 -4.16 0.67 6.55
C THR A 404 -4.43 0.74 8.06
N THR A 405 -4.23 -0.36 8.78
CA THR A 405 -4.39 -0.44 10.25
C THR A 405 -3.24 -1.20 10.91
N LYS A 406 -3.16 -2.52 10.73
CA LYS A 406 -2.12 -3.34 11.37
C LYS A 406 -0.72 -3.04 10.86
N ALA A 407 -0.58 -2.67 9.59
CA ALA A 407 0.72 -2.30 9.05
C ALA A 407 1.25 -0.99 9.67
N TYR A 408 0.38 -0.02 9.97
CA TYR A 408 0.75 1.18 10.74
C TYR A 408 1.38 0.81 12.07
N SER A 409 0.72 -0.04 12.87
CA SER A 409 1.21 -0.47 14.18
C SER A 409 2.50 -1.30 14.11
N ALA A 410 2.64 -2.13 13.07
CA ALA A 410 3.87 -2.89 12.82
C ALA A 410 5.04 -1.96 12.45
N GLN A 411 4.83 -1.00 11.54
CA GLN A 411 5.83 -0.01 11.17
C GLN A 411 6.25 0.84 12.37
N LEU A 412 5.29 1.28 13.19
CA LEU A 412 5.56 2.04 14.41
C LEU A 412 6.42 1.23 15.41
N SER A 413 6.14 -0.07 15.56
CA SER A 413 6.92 -0.96 16.43
C SER A 413 8.37 -1.13 15.94
N VAL A 414 8.57 -1.21 14.63
CA VAL A 414 9.93 -1.19 14.04
C VAL A 414 10.63 0.13 14.33
N CYS A 415 9.91 1.26 14.21
CA CYS A 415 10.48 2.58 14.50
C CYS A 415 10.90 2.73 15.96
N TYR A 416 10.19 2.12 16.92
CA TYR A 416 10.61 2.07 18.31
C TYR A 416 11.95 1.34 18.48
N LEU A 417 12.06 0.14 17.90
CA LEU A 417 13.29 -0.63 17.96
C LEU A 417 14.45 0.10 17.26
N LEU A 418 14.19 0.72 16.11
CA LEU A 418 15.18 1.48 15.37
C LEU A 418 15.70 2.68 16.16
N ALA A 419 14.83 3.45 16.80
CA ALA A 419 15.21 4.60 17.61
C ALA A 419 16.09 4.18 18.80
N LEU A 420 15.73 3.09 19.49
CA LEU A 420 16.52 2.54 20.60
C LEU A 420 17.86 1.98 20.12
N TYR A 421 17.88 1.23 19.02
CA TYR A 421 19.09 0.67 18.42
C TYR A 421 20.08 1.77 18.03
N MET A 422 19.61 2.77 17.27
CA MET A 422 20.44 3.90 16.88
C MET A 422 20.93 4.71 18.09
N GLY A 423 20.08 4.92 19.09
CA GLY A 423 20.44 5.59 20.35
C GLY A 423 21.49 4.82 21.13
N HIS A 424 21.37 3.49 21.19
CA HIS A 424 22.37 2.63 21.83
C HIS A 424 23.70 2.65 21.08
N CYS A 425 23.71 2.58 19.74
CA CYS A 425 24.92 2.72 18.92
C CYS A 425 25.65 4.05 19.16
N ARG A 426 24.93 5.11 19.50
CA ARG A 426 25.47 6.45 19.82
C ARG A 426 25.79 6.66 21.30
N HIS A 427 25.63 5.63 22.12
CA HIS A 427 25.82 5.70 23.58
C HIS A 427 24.91 6.73 24.29
N MET A 428 23.74 7.03 23.71
CA MET A 428 22.75 7.97 24.26
C MET A 428 21.65 7.24 25.05
N VAL A 429 21.50 5.93 24.87
CA VAL A 429 20.57 5.07 25.59
C VAL A 429 21.37 4.12 26.48
N SER A 430 21.12 4.15 27.77
CA SER A 430 21.74 3.23 28.74
C SER A 430 21.11 1.83 28.64
N ASP A 431 21.86 0.80 29.09
CA ASP A 431 21.35 -0.58 29.14
C ASP A 431 20.07 -0.70 29.99
N GLY A 432 19.98 0.07 31.08
CA GLY A 432 18.80 0.11 31.94
C GLY A 432 17.57 0.70 31.25
N GLU A 433 17.74 1.82 30.54
CA GLU A 433 16.66 2.44 29.76
C GLU A 433 16.26 1.56 28.60
N LEU A 434 17.21 0.98 27.86
CA LEU A 434 16.95 0.01 26.80
C LEU A 434 16.08 -1.14 27.32
N LYS A 435 16.47 -1.77 28.41
CA LYS A 435 15.73 -2.86 29.04
C LYS A 435 14.31 -2.45 29.45
N SER A 436 14.14 -1.25 30.03
CA SER A 436 12.81 -0.74 30.40
C SER A 436 11.91 -0.57 29.18
N CYS A 437 12.41 0.05 28.10
CA CYS A 437 11.66 0.23 26.87
C CYS A 437 11.31 -1.11 26.20
N LEU A 438 12.24 -2.07 26.17
CA LEU A 438 11.98 -3.40 25.62
C LEU A 438 10.89 -4.14 26.40
N ASN A 439 10.90 -4.08 27.73
CA ASN A 439 9.83 -4.66 28.56
C ASN A 439 8.47 -4.02 28.24
N ALA A 440 8.41 -2.69 28.10
CA ALA A 440 7.17 -2.00 27.73
C ALA A 440 6.63 -2.45 26.35
N ILE A 441 7.53 -2.68 25.38
CA ILE A 441 7.13 -3.22 24.07
C ILE A 441 6.61 -4.66 24.19
N GLU A 442 7.23 -5.50 25.02
CA GLU A 442 6.79 -6.89 25.23
C GLU A 442 5.44 -6.99 25.92
N GLU A 443 5.10 -6.06 26.82
CA GLU A 443 3.80 -5.97 27.49
C GLU A 443 2.69 -5.42 26.58
N LEU A 444 3.04 -4.62 25.58
CA LEU A 444 2.10 -3.92 24.70
C LEU A 444 1.01 -4.80 24.07
N PRO A 445 1.28 -6.02 23.52
CA PRO A 445 0.25 -6.89 22.98
C PRO A 445 -0.84 -7.27 23.99
N GLY A 446 -0.49 -7.43 25.27
CA GLY A 446 -1.44 -7.71 26.34
C GLY A 446 -2.38 -6.53 26.60
N LEU A 447 -1.81 -5.33 26.71
CA LEU A 447 -2.57 -4.08 26.90
C LEU A 447 -3.51 -3.81 25.72
N MET A 448 -3.07 -4.05 24.49
CA MET A 448 -3.89 -3.89 23.28
C MET A 448 -5.09 -4.85 23.28
N ARG A 449 -4.92 -6.12 23.67
CA ARG A 449 -6.03 -7.06 23.77
C ARG A 449 -7.08 -6.57 24.76
N GLY A 450 -6.67 -6.17 25.96
CA GLY A 450 -7.60 -5.65 26.96
C GLY A 450 -8.35 -4.38 26.50
N LEU A 451 -7.72 -3.56 25.65
CA LEU A 451 -8.37 -2.39 25.07
C LEU A 451 -9.38 -2.80 23.96
N LEU A 452 -9.02 -3.74 23.10
CA LEU A 452 -9.88 -4.24 22.03
C LEU A 452 -11.14 -4.95 22.58
N GLU A 453 -11.07 -5.60 23.72
CA GLU A 453 -12.24 -6.19 24.42
C GLU A 453 -13.28 -5.12 24.83
N LYS A 454 -12.87 -3.86 24.97
CA LYS A 454 -13.74 -2.72 25.26
C LYS A 454 -14.31 -2.04 24.01
N SER A 455 -14.20 -2.64 22.83
CA SER A 455 -14.60 -2.04 21.53
C SER A 455 -16.07 -1.63 21.45
N ASP A 456 -16.97 -2.27 22.20
CA ASP A 456 -18.40 -1.90 22.24
C ASP A 456 -18.63 -0.48 22.78
N TYR A 457 -17.80 -0.01 23.70
CA TYR A 457 -17.88 1.37 24.18
C TYR A 457 -17.50 2.37 23.06
N ILE A 458 -16.48 2.06 22.26
CA ILE A 458 -16.11 2.90 21.10
C ILE A 458 -17.24 2.89 20.06
N LYS A 459 -17.89 1.74 19.85
CA LYS A 459 -19.07 1.63 18.98
C LYS A 459 -20.23 2.52 19.48
N TYR A 460 -20.48 2.55 20.77
CA TYR A 460 -21.46 3.46 21.37
C TYR A 460 -21.11 4.92 21.09
N LEU A 461 -19.85 5.33 21.32
CA LEU A 461 -19.40 6.71 21.03
C LEU A 461 -19.56 7.04 19.54
N ALA A 462 -19.21 6.13 18.65
CA ALA A 462 -19.41 6.31 17.22
C ALA A 462 -20.90 6.53 16.86
N SER A 463 -21.82 5.86 17.56
CA SER A 463 -23.27 6.00 17.33
C SER A 463 -23.81 7.39 17.69
N LEU A 464 -23.12 8.13 18.54
CA LEU A 464 -23.48 9.51 18.89
C LEU A 464 -23.06 10.52 17.80
N HIS A 465 -22.06 10.17 17.00
CA HIS A 465 -21.36 11.13 16.14
C HIS A 465 -21.30 10.78 14.64
N PHE A 466 -21.82 9.62 14.22
CA PHE A 466 -21.71 9.17 12.81
C PHE A 466 -22.42 10.09 11.80
N SER A 467 -23.33 10.94 12.25
CA SER A 467 -24.07 11.90 11.42
C SER A 467 -23.38 13.29 11.31
N CYS A 468 -22.26 13.51 12.00
CA CYS A 468 -21.51 14.75 11.91
C CYS A 468 -21.05 14.99 10.45
N ARG A 469 -21.12 16.24 10.00
CA ARG A 469 -20.62 16.62 8.66
C ARG A 469 -19.11 16.81 8.65
N ASN A 470 -18.59 17.43 9.71
CA ASN A 470 -17.18 17.73 9.89
C ASN A 470 -16.74 17.26 11.27
N ILE A 471 -15.54 16.73 11.38
CA ILE A 471 -14.93 16.33 12.65
C ILE A 471 -13.50 16.85 12.68
N TYR A 472 -13.17 17.59 13.73
CA TYR A 472 -11.85 18.17 13.93
C TYR A 472 -11.06 17.31 14.91
N PHE A 473 -9.81 17.03 14.58
CA PHE A 473 -8.88 16.37 15.49
C PHE A 473 -7.86 17.38 16.00
N ILE A 474 -7.57 17.34 17.28
CA ILE A 474 -6.55 18.21 17.86
C ILE A 474 -5.60 17.42 18.77
N GLY A 475 -4.33 17.74 18.71
CA GLY A 475 -3.30 17.14 19.52
C GLY A 475 -2.10 18.06 19.66
N ARG A 476 -1.21 17.74 20.59
CA ARG A 476 0.07 18.44 20.75
C ARG A 476 1.23 17.46 20.70
N ASN A 477 2.31 17.85 20.02
CA ASN A 477 3.51 17.03 19.90
C ASN A 477 3.14 15.67 19.25
N ILE A 478 3.47 14.55 19.90
CA ILE A 478 3.19 13.19 19.40
C ILE A 478 1.69 12.92 19.21
N ASP A 479 0.84 13.49 20.07
CA ASP A 479 -0.62 13.38 19.93
C ASP A 479 -1.14 14.04 18.64
N HIS A 480 -0.46 15.06 18.11
CA HIS A 480 -0.82 15.63 16.81
C HIS A 480 -0.53 14.64 15.67
N ALA A 481 0.60 13.93 15.73
CA ALA A 481 0.92 12.92 14.73
C ALA A 481 -0.13 11.77 14.71
N LEU A 482 -0.61 11.37 15.89
CA LEU A 482 -1.70 10.39 16.02
C LEU A 482 -3.05 10.95 15.54
N ALA A 483 -3.32 12.22 15.81
CA ALA A 483 -4.52 12.91 15.33
C ALA A 483 -4.58 12.95 13.80
N LEU A 484 -3.45 13.15 13.11
CA LEU A 484 -3.35 13.08 11.65
C LEU A 484 -3.80 11.71 11.13
N GLU A 485 -3.32 10.62 11.72
CA GLU A 485 -3.72 9.27 11.32
C GLU A 485 -5.18 8.97 11.65
N GLY A 486 -5.67 9.34 12.83
CA GLY A 486 -7.07 9.19 13.21
C GLY A 486 -8.03 9.92 12.26
N SER A 487 -7.69 11.16 11.90
CA SER A 487 -8.42 11.95 10.91
C SER A 487 -8.37 11.30 9.51
N LEU A 488 -7.22 10.77 9.09
CA LEU A 488 -7.08 10.09 7.80
C LEU A 488 -7.97 8.85 7.75
N LYS A 489 -7.92 7.97 8.76
CA LYS A 489 -8.77 6.77 8.80
C LYS A 489 -10.25 7.11 8.72
N LEU A 490 -10.68 8.15 9.44
CA LEU A 490 -12.08 8.56 9.42
C LEU A 490 -12.52 9.03 8.04
N LYS A 491 -11.76 9.94 7.40
CA LYS A 491 -12.13 10.47 6.07
C LYS A 491 -12.09 9.42 4.97
N GLU A 492 -11.13 8.50 5.01
CA GLU A 492 -10.98 7.44 4.01
C GLU A 492 -12.22 6.54 3.91
N ILE A 493 -12.76 6.10 5.04
CA ILE A 493 -13.79 5.05 5.06
C ILE A 493 -15.21 5.56 5.32
N SER A 494 -15.36 6.74 5.94
CA SER A 494 -16.67 7.32 6.26
C SER A 494 -17.10 8.46 5.35
N TYR A 495 -16.16 9.03 4.59
CA TYR A 495 -16.34 10.22 3.75
C TYR A 495 -16.77 11.48 4.52
N ILE A 496 -16.60 11.49 5.84
CA ILE A 496 -16.77 12.69 6.67
C ILE A 496 -15.54 13.55 6.46
N PHE A 497 -15.73 14.83 6.17
CA PHE A 497 -14.61 15.77 6.16
C PHE A 497 -13.99 15.84 7.56
N SER A 498 -12.76 15.47 7.67
CA SER A 498 -12.03 15.58 8.94
C SER A 498 -10.61 16.07 8.71
N GLU A 499 -10.11 16.84 9.67
CA GLU A 499 -8.77 17.37 9.61
C GLU A 499 -8.15 17.44 11.01
N ALA A 500 -6.84 17.29 11.08
CA ALA A 500 -6.10 17.34 12.32
C ALA A 500 -5.21 18.57 12.40
N TYR A 501 -5.23 19.23 13.55
CA TYR A 501 -4.46 20.45 13.79
C TYR A 501 -3.60 20.33 15.06
N PRO A 502 -2.41 20.94 15.08
CA PRO A 502 -1.74 21.20 16.35
C PRO A 502 -2.66 22.07 17.20
N ALA A 503 -3.02 21.58 18.40
CA ALA A 503 -4.04 22.23 19.21
C ALA A 503 -3.73 23.71 19.55
N GLY A 504 -2.45 24.07 19.63
CA GLY A 504 -2.03 25.46 19.85
C GLY A 504 -2.24 26.35 18.63
N GLU A 505 -2.16 25.78 17.41
CA GLU A 505 -2.31 26.50 16.15
C GLU A 505 -3.77 26.81 15.81
N LEU A 506 -4.73 26.08 16.42
CA LEU A 506 -6.15 26.24 16.14
C LEU A 506 -6.62 27.70 16.23
N LYS A 507 -6.11 28.47 17.20
CA LYS A 507 -6.48 29.88 17.42
C LYS A 507 -5.91 30.86 16.39
N HIS A 508 -5.00 30.41 15.51
CA HIS A 508 -4.40 31.24 14.45
C HIS A 508 -5.17 31.20 13.12
N GLY A 509 -6.45 30.79 13.16
CA GLY A 509 -7.34 30.78 12.00
C GLY A 509 -8.45 29.75 12.13
N THR A 510 -8.08 28.47 12.22
CA THR A 510 -8.99 27.32 12.12
C THR A 510 -10.11 27.30 13.17
N ILE A 511 -9.92 27.91 14.33
CA ILE A 511 -10.95 28.02 15.39
C ILE A 511 -12.21 28.75 14.90
N SER A 512 -12.13 29.54 13.81
CA SER A 512 -13.28 30.16 13.16
C SER A 512 -14.29 29.16 12.58
N LEU A 513 -13.86 27.91 12.35
CA LEU A 513 -14.71 26.83 11.84
C LEU A 513 -15.49 26.11 12.96
N ILE A 514 -15.16 26.39 14.22
CA ILE A 514 -15.83 25.78 15.36
C ILE A 514 -17.14 26.52 15.64
N GLU A 515 -18.24 25.83 15.50
CA GLU A 515 -19.59 26.28 15.75
C GLU A 515 -20.32 25.35 16.75
N PRO A 516 -21.46 25.75 17.32
CA PRO A 516 -22.22 24.91 18.25
C PRO A 516 -22.56 23.54 17.64
N GLY A 517 -22.15 22.46 18.33
CA GLY A 517 -22.33 21.08 17.90
C GLY A 517 -21.20 20.50 17.05
N SER A 518 -20.17 21.30 16.71
CA SER A 518 -18.95 20.77 16.05
C SER A 518 -18.29 19.72 16.93
N LEU A 519 -18.00 18.52 16.37
CA LEU A 519 -17.25 17.49 17.09
C LEU A 519 -15.75 17.77 17.01
N VAL A 520 -15.09 17.81 18.16
CA VAL A 520 -13.64 17.92 18.30
C VAL A 520 -13.13 16.68 19.04
N VAL A 521 -12.33 15.86 18.35
CA VAL A 521 -11.61 14.72 18.94
C VAL A 521 -10.27 15.24 19.47
N ALA A 522 -10.12 15.27 20.79
CA ALA A 522 -8.95 15.85 21.45
C ALA A 522 -8.05 14.76 22.05
N LEU A 523 -6.84 14.61 21.53
CA LEU A 523 -5.86 13.66 22.04
C LEU A 523 -5.09 14.28 23.20
N CYS A 524 -5.13 13.63 24.36
CA CYS A 524 -4.53 14.06 25.62
C CYS A 524 -3.78 12.90 26.27
N THR A 525 -2.92 12.20 25.51
CA THR A 525 -2.14 11.06 25.99
C THR A 525 -0.70 11.44 26.37
N TYR A 526 -0.18 12.51 25.78
CA TYR A 526 1.16 13.00 26.07
C TYR A 526 1.19 13.84 27.37
N SER A 527 1.48 13.19 28.48
CA SER A 527 1.36 13.76 29.82
C SER A 527 2.08 15.11 30.05
N PRO A 528 3.26 15.43 29.44
CA PRO A 528 3.91 16.71 29.63
C PRO A 528 3.10 17.92 29.12
N LEU A 529 2.10 17.69 28.27
CA LEU A 529 1.28 18.74 27.67
C LEU A 529 -0.21 18.68 28.04
N THR A 530 -0.59 17.82 29.02
CA THR A 530 -1.97 17.62 29.46
C THR A 530 -2.68 18.94 29.81
N GLU A 531 -2.09 19.80 30.63
CA GLU A 531 -2.68 21.09 31.01
C GLU A 531 -2.93 22.00 29.81
N LYS A 532 -2.02 21.98 28.83
CA LYS A 532 -2.16 22.76 27.58
C LYS A 532 -3.29 22.22 26.71
N MET A 533 -3.44 20.87 26.64
CA MET A 533 -4.55 20.25 25.92
C MET A 533 -5.89 20.56 26.58
N ILE A 534 -6.00 20.46 27.90
CA ILE A 534 -7.21 20.84 28.65
C ILE A 534 -7.58 22.30 28.38
N SER A 535 -6.62 23.22 28.34
CA SER A 535 -6.87 24.62 27.96
C SER A 535 -7.45 24.72 26.54
N ASN A 536 -6.88 23.99 25.57
CA ASN A 536 -7.40 23.99 24.20
C ASN A 536 -8.80 23.36 24.08
N MET A 537 -9.07 22.29 24.85
CA MET A 537 -10.41 21.71 24.91
C MET A 537 -11.45 22.73 25.43
N ARG A 538 -11.12 23.49 26.48
CA ARG A 538 -11.97 24.58 26.99
C ARG A 538 -12.16 25.69 25.97
N GLU A 539 -11.16 26.04 25.20
CA GLU A 539 -11.25 27.06 24.14
C GLU A 539 -12.28 26.69 23.05
N VAL A 540 -12.32 25.42 22.61
CA VAL A 540 -13.31 24.96 21.63
C VAL A 540 -14.70 24.79 22.25
N LYS A 541 -14.78 24.30 23.49
CA LYS A 541 -16.07 24.23 24.23
C LYS A 541 -16.71 25.59 24.46
N ALA A 542 -15.92 26.64 24.71
CA ALA A 542 -16.43 28.00 24.84
C ALA A 542 -17.12 28.51 23.56
N ARG A 543 -16.95 27.82 22.43
CA ARG A 543 -17.60 28.08 21.14
C ARG A 543 -18.70 27.08 20.80
N GLY A 544 -19.07 26.25 21.77
CA GLY A 544 -20.16 25.28 21.63
C GLY A 544 -19.74 23.93 20.99
N ALA A 545 -18.45 23.65 20.87
CA ALA A 545 -18.00 22.34 20.40
C ALA A 545 -18.37 21.22 21.40
N VAL A 546 -18.65 20.04 20.87
CA VAL A 546 -18.67 18.78 21.61
C VAL A 546 -17.27 18.20 21.60
N VAL A 547 -16.73 17.88 22.77
CA VAL A 547 -15.36 17.35 22.90
C VAL A 547 -15.38 15.86 23.25
N LEU A 548 -14.86 15.04 22.35
CA LEU A 548 -14.53 13.64 22.57
C LEU A 548 -13.03 13.54 22.86
N ALA A 549 -12.65 13.29 24.09
CA ALA A 549 -11.24 13.16 24.44
C ALA A 549 -10.75 11.72 24.28
N LEU A 550 -9.48 11.55 23.89
CA LEU A 550 -8.72 10.31 24.02
C LEU A 550 -7.62 10.56 25.06
N ALA A 551 -7.68 9.84 26.18
CA ALA A 551 -6.76 10.10 27.30
C ALA A 551 -6.37 8.81 28.03
N THR A 552 -5.26 8.86 28.75
CA THR A 552 -4.83 7.79 29.65
C THR A 552 -5.67 7.79 30.93
N GLU A 553 -6.08 6.61 31.40
CA GLU A 553 -6.83 6.44 32.65
C GLU A 553 -6.20 7.21 33.81
N GLY A 554 -7.01 8.02 34.50
CA GLY A 554 -6.59 8.84 35.62
C GLY A 554 -5.89 10.16 35.24
N THR A 555 -5.95 10.59 33.97
CA THR A 555 -5.45 11.92 33.56
C THR A 555 -6.32 13.03 34.17
N PRO A 556 -5.76 13.91 35.04
CA PRO A 556 -6.57 14.91 35.73
C PRO A 556 -7.18 15.94 34.78
N GLY A 557 -8.39 16.40 35.08
CA GLY A 557 -9.06 17.51 34.40
C GLY A 557 -9.67 17.16 33.04
N VAL A 558 -9.52 15.92 32.58
CA VAL A 558 -10.10 15.47 31.31
C VAL A 558 -11.61 15.25 31.45
N GLU A 559 -12.04 14.53 32.50
CA GLU A 559 -13.47 14.24 32.74
C GLU A 559 -14.30 15.51 32.95
N GLU A 560 -13.73 16.49 33.62
CA GLU A 560 -14.44 17.76 33.89
C GLU A 560 -14.51 18.66 32.64
N THR A 561 -13.68 18.36 31.63
CA THR A 561 -13.56 19.22 30.43
C THR A 561 -14.19 18.59 29.21
N ALA A 562 -14.04 17.29 28.99
CA ALA A 562 -14.61 16.58 27.83
C ALA A 562 -16.10 16.25 28.04
N ASP A 563 -16.85 16.08 26.95
CA ASP A 563 -18.23 15.58 26.98
C ASP A 563 -18.25 14.05 26.99
N GLN A 564 -17.29 13.40 26.33
CA GLN A 564 -17.06 11.96 26.37
C GLN A 564 -15.55 11.69 26.36
N VAL A 565 -15.13 10.51 26.83
CA VAL A 565 -13.72 10.14 26.89
C VAL A 565 -13.53 8.70 26.43
N MET A 566 -12.60 8.51 25.49
CA MET A 566 -12.02 7.22 25.15
C MET A 566 -10.81 6.98 26.07
N TRP A 567 -10.96 6.09 27.04
CA TRP A 567 -9.88 5.79 27.98
C TRP A 567 -8.97 4.70 27.43
N ILE A 568 -7.64 4.93 27.52
CA ILE A 568 -6.61 3.92 27.30
C ILE A 568 -5.91 3.59 28.62
N PRO A 569 -5.43 2.35 28.81
CA PRO A 569 -4.80 1.96 30.06
C PRO A 569 -3.52 2.76 30.32
N LYS A 570 -3.24 2.99 31.59
CA LYS A 570 -1.99 3.60 32.02
C LYS A 570 -0.84 2.63 31.76
N THR A 571 0.18 3.09 31.06
CA THR A 571 1.38 2.30 30.71
C THR A 571 2.60 3.20 30.57
N ASP A 572 3.75 2.60 30.22
CA ASP A 572 4.94 3.36 29.89
C ASP A 572 4.68 4.34 28.74
N PRO A 573 5.01 5.64 28.88
CA PRO A 573 4.81 6.64 27.85
C PRO A 573 5.44 6.29 26.49
N PHE A 574 6.44 5.42 26.50
CA PHE A 574 7.14 4.99 25.30
C PHE A 574 6.23 4.26 24.30
N VAL A 575 5.27 3.46 24.77
CA VAL A 575 4.37 2.64 23.93
C VAL A 575 2.96 3.21 23.79
N LEU A 576 2.66 4.35 24.42
CA LEU A 576 1.35 5.00 24.38
C LEU A 576 0.81 5.24 22.95
N PRO A 577 1.61 5.65 21.95
CA PRO A 577 1.10 5.87 20.60
C PRO A 577 0.47 4.62 19.98
N SER A 578 1.02 3.44 20.25
CA SER A 578 0.47 2.17 19.76
C SER A 578 -0.84 1.78 20.43
N LEU A 579 -1.11 2.24 21.64
CA LEU A 579 -2.41 2.07 22.31
C LEU A 579 -3.41 3.12 21.85
N ALA A 580 -2.98 4.37 21.71
CA ALA A 580 -3.84 5.49 21.35
C ALA A 580 -4.44 5.38 19.94
N ILE A 581 -3.74 4.72 19.01
CA ILE A 581 -4.25 4.56 17.64
C ILE A 581 -5.45 3.61 17.56
N LEU A 582 -5.56 2.60 18.43
CA LEU A 582 -6.63 1.59 18.39
C LEU A 582 -8.04 2.20 18.53
N PRO A 583 -8.33 3.04 19.55
CA PRO A 583 -9.65 3.67 19.66
C PRO A 583 -9.98 4.54 18.45
N LEU A 584 -8.99 5.20 17.84
CA LEU A 584 -9.20 6.04 16.65
C LEU A 584 -9.57 5.20 15.43
N GLN A 585 -8.89 4.07 15.22
CA GLN A 585 -9.22 3.13 14.14
C GLN A 585 -10.61 2.50 14.35
N LEU A 586 -10.93 2.06 15.57
CA LEU A 586 -12.26 1.52 15.91
C LEU A 586 -13.35 2.57 15.75
N PHE A 587 -13.12 3.81 16.18
CA PHE A 587 -14.08 4.90 16.01
C PHE A 587 -14.36 5.15 14.53
N ALA A 588 -13.34 5.27 13.70
CA ALA A 588 -13.48 5.42 12.25
C ALA A 588 -14.26 4.24 11.64
N TYR A 589 -13.91 3.00 12.01
CA TYR A 589 -14.57 1.78 11.56
C TYR A 589 -16.07 1.79 11.89
N TYR A 590 -16.44 2.05 13.17
CA TYR A 590 -17.83 2.03 13.57
C TYR A 590 -18.65 3.19 13.00
N VAL A 591 -18.06 4.38 12.84
CA VAL A 591 -18.70 5.49 12.13
C VAL A 591 -19.03 5.09 10.69
N ALA A 592 -18.07 4.50 9.96
CA ALA A 592 -18.29 4.03 8.60
C ALA A 592 -19.33 2.92 8.50
N LEU A 593 -19.32 1.98 9.45
CA LEU A 593 -20.30 0.89 9.56
C LEU A 593 -21.72 1.43 9.71
N LEU A 594 -21.92 2.39 10.63
CA LEU A 594 -23.22 3.01 10.90
C LEU A 594 -23.72 3.87 9.73
N LYS A 595 -22.82 4.41 8.92
CA LYS A 595 -23.16 5.12 7.68
C LYS A 595 -23.46 4.18 6.51
N GLY A 596 -23.22 2.87 6.63
CA GLY A 596 -23.40 1.90 5.55
C GLY A 596 -22.35 2.06 4.43
N CYS A 597 -21.14 2.58 4.75
CA CYS A 597 -20.07 2.72 3.80
C CYS A 597 -19.38 1.38 3.50
N ASP A 598 -18.78 1.24 2.32
CA ASP A 598 -17.88 0.12 2.02
C ASP A 598 -16.55 0.34 2.75
N ILE A 599 -16.32 -0.40 3.81
CA ILE A 599 -15.19 -0.20 4.72
C ILE A 599 -13.89 -0.78 4.14
N ASP A 600 -13.99 -1.96 3.54
CA ASP A 600 -12.80 -2.66 3.01
C ASP A 600 -12.32 -2.06 1.69
N LYS A 601 -13.26 -1.52 0.88
CA LYS A 601 -13.01 -0.95 -0.44
C LYS A 601 -13.69 0.42 -0.56
N PRO A 602 -13.24 1.44 0.16
CA PRO A 602 -13.82 2.78 0.09
C PRO A 602 -13.64 3.37 -1.30
N ARG A 603 -14.65 4.15 -1.73
CA ARG A 603 -14.64 4.76 -3.07
C ARG A 603 -13.40 5.65 -3.28
N ASN A 604 -12.92 5.69 -4.52
CA ASN A 604 -11.79 6.55 -4.94
C ASN A 604 -10.47 6.30 -4.21
N LEU A 605 -10.29 5.11 -3.61
CA LEU A 605 -9.05 4.72 -2.95
C LEU A 605 -8.58 3.35 -3.43
N ALA A 606 -7.28 3.18 -3.51
CA ALA A 606 -6.62 1.91 -3.80
C ALA A 606 -5.62 1.58 -2.68
N LYS A 607 -5.39 0.27 -2.42
CA LYS A 607 -4.50 -0.19 -1.33
C LYS A 607 -3.07 0.29 -1.48
N SER A 608 -2.59 0.44 -2.71
CA SER A 608 -1.24 0.93 -2.99
C SER A 608 -1.25 1.68 -4.32
N VAL A 609 -0.59 2.83 -4.37
CA VAL A 609 -0.51 3.70 -5.56
C VAL A 609 0.81 3.41 -6.27
N THR A 610 0.74 2.83 -7.48
CA THR A 610 1.90 2.43 -8.30
C THR A 610 2.02 3.23 -9.60
N VAL A 611 1.31 4.34 -9.69
CA VAL A 611 1.37 5.30 -10.80
C VAL A 611 1.44 6.71 -10.22
N GLU A 612 2.18 7.61 -10.87
CA GLU A 612 2.18 9.04 -10.55
C GLU A 612 0.92 9.74 -11.03
#